data_e9c2d2060e40c9ad89c37001c543057f
#
_entry.id   e9c2d2060e40c9ad89c37001c543057f
#
_cell.length_a   1.000
_cell.length_b   1.000
_cell.length_c   1.000
_cell.angle_alpha   90.00
_cell.angle_beta   90.00
_cell.angle_gamma   90.00
#
_symmetry.space_group_name_H-M   'P 1'
#
loop_
_entity.id
_entity.type
_entity.pdbx_description
1 polymer ?
#
loop_
_entity_poly.entity_id
_entity_poly.type
_entity_poly.pdbx_seq_one_letter_code
_entity_poly.pdbx_strand_id
1 'polypeptide(L)'
;AHGRKLLGWDEILEGGLAPNATVMSWRGTEGGMKAVDSGHMAIMSPGEFCYFDSYQDAPDSQPEAIGGYLPLAKVYSFNPVPDTLSADKVQLVYGVQANLFTEYIPTPEHAEMMIYPRILALAEVAWSDPSVKNYDDFHARALKEVEALKAEGYHPFDLKNEIGNRPGADQPIQHLAVGKKVTYGPDAAYYPGYSAGGDSALVDGVIGGWTYGDKRWQGFIDKKRMDVTIDMEKETEIHSVGADFMQVCGPE
;
A
#
# COMPACT_ATOMS: atom_id res chain seq x y z
N ALA A 1 6.99 32.66 -21.86
CA ALA A 1 7.41 31.69 -20.86
C ALA A 1 8.11 32.41 -19.72
N HIS A 2 7.67 32.22 -18.47
CA HIS A 2 8.12 32.96 -17.29
C HIS A 2 9.28 32.25 -16.56
N GLY A 3 10.13 31.47 -17.25
CA GLY A 3 11.26 30.76 -16.66
C GLY A 3 10.89 29.60 -15.74
N ARG A 4 9.63 29.18 -15.72
CA ARG A 4 9.16 28.05 -14.90
C ARG A 4 9.28 26.76 -15.67
N LYS A 5 9.59 25.67 -14.95
CA LYS A 5 9.60 24.30 -15.47
C LYS A 5 8.27 23.62 -15.14
N LEU A 6 7.81 22.74 -16.01
CA LEU A 6 6.63 21.90 -15.77
C LEU A 6 7.04 20.73 -14.87
N LEU A 7 6.26 20.49 -13.84
CA LEU A 7 6.21 19.24 -13.11
C LEU A 7 4.76 18.75 -13.14
N GLY A 8 4.54 17.52 -13.57
CA GLY A 8 3.20 16.94 -13.65
C GLY A 8 3.20 15.48 -13.22
N TRP A 9 2.04 15.03 -12.80
CA TRP A 9 1.79 13.62 -12.53
C TRP A 9 2.02 12.78 -13.80
N ASP A 10 2.21 11.48 -13.64
CA ASP A 10 2.63 10.60 -14.76
C ASP A 10 1.60 10.48 -15.89
N GLU A 11 0.37 11.01 -15.74
CA GLU A 11 -0.59 11.18 -16.83
C GLU A 11 -0.08 12.07 -17.97
N ILE A 12 0.85 12.99 -17.70
CA ILE A 12 1.44 13.82 -18.78
C ILE A 12 2.23 13.01 -19.82
N LEU A 13 2.55 11.76 -19.50
CA LEU A 13 3.14 10.83 -20.47
C LEU A 13 2.20 10.45 -21.62
N GLU A 14 0.90 10.50 -21.39
CA GLU A 14 -0.13 10.09 -22.36
C GLU A 14 -0.23 11.05 -23.56
N GLY A 15 0.05 12.33 -23.34
CA GLY A 15 0.01 13.37 -24.37
C GLY A 15 1.36 13.73 -24.99
N GLY A 16 2.41 13.04 -24.58
CA GLY A 16 3.80 13.40 -24.90
C GLY A 16 4.36 14.48 -23.99
N LEU A 17 5.64 14.37 -23.66
CA LEU A 17 6.31 15.27 -22.71
C LEU A 17 6.75 16.57 -23.36
N ALA A 18 6.43 17.69 -22.72
CA ALA A 18 7.03 18.97 -23.08
C ALA A 18 8.54 18.94 -22.79
N PRO A 19 9.36 19.68 -23.59
CA PRO A 19 10.79 19.77 -23.30
C PRO A 19 11.06 20.21 -21.86
N ASN A 20 11.96 19.52 -21.16
CA ASN A 20 12.33 19.76 -19.77
C ASN A 20 11.19 19.57 -18.74
N ALA A 21 10.13 18.85 -19.08
CA ALA A 21 9.12 18.45 -18.09
C ALA A 21 9.73 17.43 -17.12
N THR A 22 9.34 17.53 -15.85
CA THR A 22 9.63 16.55 -14.81
C THR A 22 8.36 15.74 -14.55
N VAL A 23 8.47 14.43 -14.46
CA VAL A 23 7.34 13.52 -14.21
C VAL A 23 7.33 13.09 -12.76
N MET A 24 6.17 13.21 -12.09
CA MET A 24 5.94 12.63 -10.77
C MET A 24 5.19 11.31 -10.94
N SER A 25 5.88 10.21 -10.63
CA SER A 25 5.34 8.85 -10.80
C SER A 25 4.60 8.42 -9.55
N TRP A 26 3.26 8.33 -9.64
CA TRP A 26 2.41 7.95 -8.51
C TRP A 26 1.69 6.60 -8.68
N ARG A 27 1.40 6.21 -9.93
CA ARG A 27 0.73 4.94 -10.27
C ARG A 27 1.67 3.71 -10.19
N GLY A 28 2.81 3.86 -9.54
CA GLY A 28 3.92 2.93 -9.47
C GLY A 28 5.21 3.63 -9.86
N THR A 29 6.26 2.87 -10.15
CA THR A 29 7.55 3.41 -10.60
C THR A 29 7.70 3.49 -12.12
N GLU A 30 6.84 2.81 -12.87
CA GLU A 30 6.93 2.65 -14.32
C GLU A 30 6.84 3.99 -15.07
N GLY A 31 6.00 4.91 -14.60
CA GLY A 31 5.88 6.24 -15.18
C GLY A 31 7.18 7.03 -15.07
N GLY A 32 7.80 6.98 -13.90
CA GLY A 32 9.10 7.59 -13.65
C GLY A 32 10.19 6.97 -14.51
N MET A 33 10.21 5.65 -14.64
CA MET A 33 11.19 4.95 -15.49
C MET A 33 11.04 5.31 -16.97
N LYS A 34 9.80 5.40 -17.48
CA LYS A 34 9.55 5.87 -18.86
C LYS A 34 10.05 7.30 -19.09
N ALA A 35 9.86 8.19 -18.10
CA ALA A 35 10.37 9.54 -18.18
C ALA A 35 11.91 9.57 -18.24
N VAL A 36 12.58 8.85 -17.35
CA VAL A 36 14.03 8.71 -17.27
C VAL A 36 14.59 8.12 -18.59
N ASP A 37 13.95 7.08 -19.12
CA ASP A 37 14.35 6.48 -20.40
C ASP A 37 14.26 7.45 -21.57
N SER A 38 13.34 8.40 -21.49
CA SER A 38 13.17 9.46 -22.48
C SER A 38 14.04 10.71 -22.21
N GLY A 39 14.93 10.66 -21.22
CA GLY A 39 15.84 11.76 -20.86
C GLY A 39 15.21 12.86 -20.00
N HIS A 40 14.05 12.61 -19.39
CA HIS A 40 13.37 13.53 -18.48
C HIS A 40 13.66 13.19 -17.02
N MET A 41 13.59 14.21 -16.17
CA MET A 41 13.67 13.99 -14.72
C MET A 41 12.40 13.35 -14.19
N ALA A 42 12.54 12.50 -13.16
CA ALA A 42 11.43 11.89 -12.45
C ALA A 42 11.52 12.14 -10.94
N ILE A 43 10.36 12.32 -10.29
CA ILE A 43 10.17 12.25 -8.84
C ILE A 43 9.38 10.97 -8.57
N MET A 44 9.90 10.12 -7.70
CA MET A 44 9.26 8.87 -7.34
C MET A 44 8.31 9.09 -6.15
N SER A 45 7.03 8.88 -6.38
CA SER A 45 5.95 9.07 -5.40
C SER A 45 4.89 7.95 -5.50
N PRO A 46 5.30 6.66 -5.65
CA PRO A 46 4.32 5.59 -5.87
C PRO A 46 3.40 5.41 -4.67
N GLY A 47 2.11 5.26 -4.95
CA GLY A 47 1.06 5.20 -3.92
C GLY A 47 1.29 4.12 -2.87
N GLU A 48 1.86 3.00 -3.28
CA GLU A 48 2.16 1.87 -2.38
C GLU A 48 3.28 2.15 -1.34
N PHE A 49 4.02 3.26 -1.46
CA PHE A 49 5.13 3.62 -0.54
C PHE A 49 5.04 5.06 -0.01
N CYS A 50 4.34 5.95 -0.72
CA CYS A 50 4.46 7.38 -0.51
C CYS A 50 3.15 8.09 -0.17
N TYR A 51 1.99 7.38 -0.13
CA TYR A 51 0.70 7.98 0.20
C TYR A 51 0.39 7.82 1.68
N PHE A 52 0.70 8.85 2.45
CA PHE A 52 0.60 8.83 3.91
C PHE A 52 -0.81 9.08 4.44
N ASP A 53 -1.79 9.23 3.59
CA ASP A 53 -3.22 9.22 3.88
C ASP A 53 -3.80 7.81 4.09
N SER A 54 -3.02 6.75 3.80
CA SER A 54 -3.35 5.36 4.13
C SER A 54 -3.13 5.04 5.62
N TYR A 55 -3.87 4.05 6.15
CA TYR A 55 -3.64 3.51 7.50
C TYR A 55 -2.19 3.03 7.65
N GLN A 56 -1.56 3.37 8.77
CA GLN A 56 -0.22 2.87 9.06
C GLN A 56 -0.19 1.66 9.99
N ASP A 57 -1.33 1.29 10.58
CA ASP A 57 -1.51 0.11 11.42
C ASP A 57 -2.95 -0.43 11.25
N ALA A 58 -3.37 -1.39 12.09
CA ALA A 58 -4.71 -1.96 12.09
C ALA A 58 -5.79 -0.86 12.08
N PRO A 59 -6.71 -0.84 11.11
CA PRO A 59 -7.70 0.23 10.97
C PRO A 59 -8.53 0.50 12.24
N ASP A 60 -8.90 -0.56 12.96
CA ASP A 60 -9.70 -0.46 14.19
C ASP A 60 -8.96 0.24 15.34
N SER A 61 -7.63 0.39 15.24
CA SER A 61 -6.80 1.05 16.26
C SER A 61 -6.51 2.51 15.94
N GLN A 62 -7.01 3.04 14.82
CA GLN A 62 -6.64 4.35 14.30
C GLN A 62 -7.88 5.20 13.96
N PRO A 63 -7.72 6.54 13.91
CA PRO A 63 -8.71 7.40 13.29
C PRO A 63 -8.98 6.98 11.85
N GLU A 64 -10.17 7.30 11.34
CA GLU A 64 -10.56 7.01 9.97
C GLU A 64 -9.53 7.58 8.97
N ALA A 65 -9.22 6.79 7.95
CA ALA A 65 -8.37 7.16 6.83
C ALA A 65 -9.05 6.79 5.50
N ILE A 66 -8.53 7.27 4.37
CA ILE A 66 -9.09 6.98 3.04
C ILE A 66 -9.12 5.48 2.70
N GLY A 67 -8.39 4.68 3.43
CA GLY A 67 -8.18 3.25 3.21
C GLY A 67 -6.71 2.94 2.93
N GLY A 68 -6.45 1.75 2.37
CA GLY A 68 -5.08 1.30 2.15
C GLY A 68 -4.38 0.90 3.46
N TYR A 69 -3.19 0.32 3.34
CA TYR A 69 -2.34 -0.05 4.47
C TYR A 69 -0.88 0.20 4.12
N LEU A 70 -0.28 1.17 4.77
CA LEU A 70 1.09 1.60 4.51
C LEU A 70 1.86 1.74 5.84
N PRO A 71 2.33 0.62 6.43
CA PRO A 71 3.11 0.63 7.66
C PRO A 71 4.53 1.18 7.45
N LEU A 72 5.17 1.58 8.54
CA LEU A 72 6.52 2.14 8.54
C LEU A 72 7.52 1.24 7.81
N ALA A 73 7.48 -0.07 8.04
CA ALA A 73 8.36 -1.04 7.39
C ALA A 73 8.21 -1.02 5.85
N LYS A 74 6.98 -0.86 5.35
CA LYS A 74 6.72 -0.79 3.91
C LYS A 74 7.31 0.49 3.30
N VAL A 75 7.16 1.65 3.94
CA VAL A 75 7.80 2.89 3.49
C VAL A 75 9.32 2.74 3.45
N TYR A 76 9.91 2.16 4.51
CA TYR A 76 11.35 1.96 4.57
C TYR A 76 11.88 0.98 3.53
N SER A 77 11.08 0.02 3.10
CA SER A 77 11.46 -0.96 2.06
C SER A 77 11.58 -0.35 0.66
N PHE A 78 11.08 0.86 0.45
CA PHE A 78 11.09 1.51 -0.85
C PHE A 78 12.51 1.66 -1.41
N ASN A 79 12.69 1.34 -2.70
CA ASN A 79 13.88 1.65 -3.47
C ASN A 79 13.49 2.54 -4.66
N PRO A 80 13.73 3.87 -4.59
CA PRO A 80 13.32 4.80 -5.64
C PRO A 80 14.18 4.68 -6.92
N VAL A 81 15.35 4.07 -6.81
CA VAL A 81 16.28 3.87 -7.94
C VAL A 81 16.43 2.37 -8.17
N PRO A 82 15.67 1.76 -9.10
CA PRO A 82 15.79 0.34 -9.37
C PRO A 82 17.19 -0.06 -9.81
N ASP A 83 17.68 -1.21 -9.36
CA ASP A 83 19.02 -1.74 -9.69
C ASP A 83 19.23 -1.96 -11.21
N THR A 84 18.14 -2.03 -11.98
CA THR A 84 18.16 -2.15 -13.43
C THR A 84 18.47 -0.84 -14.15
N LEU A 85 18.47 0.29 -13.44
CA LEU A 85 18.73 1.59 -14.03
C LEU A 85 20.23 1.79 -14.28
N SER A 86 20.60 2.19 -15.51
CA SER A 86 21.99 2.46 -15.84
C SER A 86 22.53 3.70 -15.13
N ALA A 87 23.81 3.70 -14.79
CA ALA A 87 24.45 4.73 -13.98
C ALA A 87 24.32 6.16 -14.55
N ASP A 88 24.29 6.30 -15.88
CA ASP A 88 24.11 7.58 -16.56
C ASP A 88 22.69 8.14 -16.40
N LYS A 89 21.71 7.29 -16.09
CA LYS A 89 20.30 7.67 -15.90
C LYS A 89 19.91 7.89 -14.43
N VAL A 90 20.65 7.34 -13.48
CA VAL A 90 20.37 7.48 -12.04
C VAL A 90 20.20 8.96 -11.66
N GLN A 91 21.00 9.87 -12.18
CA GLN A 91 20.91 11.31 -11.93
C GLN A 91 19.60 11.95 -12.41
N LEU A 92 18.80 11.28 -13.25
CA LEU A 92 17.49 11.75 -13.68
C LEU A 92 16.37 11.39 -12.68
N VAL A 93 16.62 10.49 -11.74
CA VAL A 93 15.76 10.30 -10.57
C VAL A 93 16.07 11.43 -9.58
N TYR A 94 15.23 12.47 -9.60
CA TYR A 94 15.49 13.72 -8.86
C TYR A 94 15.25 13.57 -7.36
N GLY A 95 14.40 12.61 -6.96
CA GLY A 95 14.12 12.31 -5.57
C GLY A 95 12.81 11.60 -5.36
N VAL A 96 12.32 11.67 -4.14
CA VAL A 96 11.06 11.07 -3.68
C VAL A 96 10.14 12.13 -3.11
N GLN A 97 8.83 11.85 -3.11
CA GLN A 97 7.83 12.71 -2.46
C GLN A 97 6.79 11.85 -1.74
N ALA A 98 6.48 12.22 -0.50
CA ALA A 98 5.29 11.74 0.18
C ALA A 98 4.09 12.64 -0.15
N ASN A 99 2.90 12.04 -0.18
CA ASN A 99 1.64 12.75 -0.32
C ASN A 99 0.79 12.50 0.93
N LEU A 100 0.09 13.55 1.36
CA LEU A 100 -0.90 13.50 2.42
C LEU A 100 -2.13 14.26 1.96
N PHE A 101 -3.09 13.55 1.37
CA PHE A 101 -4.39 14.09 1.03
C PHE A 101 -5.29 14.06 2.27
N THR A 102 -6.08 15.10 2.47
CA THR A 102 -6.67 15.38 3.78
C THR A 102 -8.19 15.18 3.84
N GLU A 103 -8.75 14.40 2.93
CA GLU A 103 -10.19 14.10 2.89
C GLU A 103 -10.70 13.53 4.21
N TYR A 104 -9.86 12.74 4.91
CA TYR A 104 -10.16 12.09 6.19
C TYR A 104 -9.28 12.61 7.34
N ILE A 105 -8.58 13.73 7.15
CA ILE A 105 -7.63 14.26 8.13
C ILE A 105 -8.10 15.65 8.60
N PRO A 106 -8.98 15.72 9.60
CA PRO A 106 -9.67 16.96 9.98
C PRO A 106 -8.84 17.90 10.84
N THR A 107 -7.72 17.44 11.45
CA THR A 107 -6.95 18.25 12.40
C THR A 107 -5.44 18.17 12.14
N PRO A 108 -4.66 19.19 12.57
CA PRO A 108 -3.21 19.13 12.51
C PRO A 108 -2.60 17.94 13.25
N GLU A 109 -3.12 17.59 14.42
CA GLU A 109 -2.66 16.45 15.22
C GLU A 109 -2.85 15.13 14.48
N HIS A 110 -3.98 14.98 13.76
CA HIS A 110 -4.17 13.82 12.90
C HIS A 110 -3.17 13.82 11.73
N ALA A 111 -2.90 14.97 11.13
CA ALA A 111 -1.87 15.07 10.08
C ALA A 111 -0.47 14.70 10.62
N GLU A 112 -0.11 15.16 11.80
CA GLU A 112 1.15 14.77 12.47
C GLU A 112 1.23 13.27 12.70
N MET A 113 0.15 12.66 13.20
CA MET A 113 0.05 11.21 13.37
C MET A 113 0.26 10.48 12.04
N MET A 114 -0.37 10.94 10.96
CA MET A 114 -0.25 10.31 9.65
C MET A 114 1.13 10.48 9.01
N ILE A 115 1.83 11.58 9.28
CA ILE A 115 3.16 11.86 8.74
C ILE A 115 4.25 11.10 9.52
N TYR A 116 4.23 11.19 10.85
CA TYR A 116 5.29 10.63 11.70
C TYR A 116 4.92 9.24 12.22
N PRO A 117 5.86 8.26 12.18
CA PRO A 117 7.27 8.38 11.79
C PRO A 117 7.56 8.09 10.30
N ARG A 118 6.56 7.88 9.45
CA ARG A 118 6.75 7.46 8.04
C ARG A 118 7.64 8.41 7.24
N ILE A 119 7.59 9.71 7.51
CA ILE A 119 8.45 10.68 6.83
C ILE A 119 9.93 10.48 7.18
N LEU A 120 10.23 9.99 8.39
CA LEU A 120 11.62 9.67 8.78
C LEU A 120 12.15 8.48 7.96
N ALA A 121 11.29 7.48 7.70
CA ALA A 121 11.64 6.35 6.83
C ALA A 121 11.91 6.82 5.39
N LEU A 122 11.04 7.67 4.85
CA LEU A 122 11.22 8.19 3.50
C LEU A 122 12.46 9.10 3.40
N ALA A 123 12.77 9.87 4.43
CA ALA A 123 13.99 10.67 4.49
C ALA A 123 15.24 9.77 4.44
N GLU A 124 15.28 8.70 5.23
CA GLU A 124 16.41 7.76 5.19
C GLU A 124 16.51 7.05 3.83
N VAL A 125 15.40 6.66 3.23
CA VAL A 125 15.35 6.12 1.86
C VAL A 125 15.96 7.09 0.85
N ALA A 126 15.70 8.39 0.99
CA ALA A 126 16.19 9.42 0.07
C ALA A 126 17.69 9.73 0.23
N TRP A 127 18.24 9.59 1.42
CA TRP A 127 19.58 10.04 1.76
C TRP A 127 20.60 8.92 1.97
N SER A 128 20.16 7.68 2.12
CA SER A 128 21.03 6.54 2.40
C SER A 128 21.27 5.67 1.18
N ASP A 129 22.45 5.10 1.11
CA ASP A 129 22.75 4.04 0.16
C ASP A 129 21.87 2.80 0.47
N PRO A 130 21.12 2.24 -0.50
CA PRO A 130 20.29 1.06 -0.27
C PRO A 130 21.02 -0.13 0.35
N SER A 131 22.33 -0.28 0.08
CA SER A 131 23.14 -1.39 0.57
C SER A 131 23.39 -1.37 2.09
N VAL A 132 23.23 -0.20 2.73
CA VAL A 132 23.44 -0.05 4.19
C VAL A 132 22.13 0.03 4.97
N LYS A 133 20.98 -0.07 4.30
CA LYS A 133 19.67 -0.03 4.96
C LYS A 133 19.50 -1.22 5.91
N ASN A 134 19.06 -0.92 7.15
CA ASN A 134 18.75 -1.90 8.18
C ASN A 134 17.50 -1.45 8.92
N TYR A 135 16.39 -2.15 8.72
CA TYR A 135 15.11 -1.77 9.30
C TYR A 135 15.11 -1.82 10.83
N ASP A 136 15.73 -2.81 11.44
CA ASP A 136 15.75 -2.97 12.90
C ASP A 136 16.51 -1.80 13.56
N ASP A 137 17.65 -1.39 13.00
CA ASP A 137 18.38 -0.21 13.45
C ASP A 137 17.56 1.06 13.25
N PHE A 138 16.98 1.23 12.06
CA PHE A 138 16.11 2.37 11.77
C PHE A 138 14.92 2.42 12.73
N HIS A 139 14.21 1.31 12.94
CA HIS A 139 13.07 1.23 13.83
C HIS A 139 13.42 1.61 15.28
N ALA A 140 14.59 1.15 15.78
CA ALA A 140 15.06 1.52 17.10
C ALA A 140 15.37 3.03 17.23
N ARG A 141 15.84 3.67 16.16
CA ARG A 141 16.04 5.14 16.11
C ARG A 141 14.69 5.86 15.99
N ALA A 142 13.78 5.37 15.15
CA ALA A 142 12.44 5.95 14.98
C ALA A 142 11.64 5.96 16.29
N LEU A 143 11.74 4.90 17.12
CA LEU A 143 11.13 4.89 18.46
C LEU A 143 11.62 6.04 19.34
N LYS A 144 12.91 6.37 19.30
CA LYS A 144 13.46 7.49 20.07
C LYS A 144 13.01 8.84 19.53
N GLU A 145 12.94 8.98 18.21
CA GLU A 145 12.45 10.21 17.56
C GLU A 145 10.96 10.44 17.84
N VAL A 146 10.14 9.39 17.86
CA VAL A 146 8.72 9.48 18.25
C VAL A 146 8.58 10.04 19.67
N GLU A 147 9.39 9.56 20.62
CA GLU A 147 9.37 10.09 21.99
C GLU A 147 9.89 11.55 22.08
N ALA A 148 10.88 11.91 21.28
CA ALA A 148 11.37 13.29 21.20
C ALA A 148 10.30 14.22 20.62
N LEU A 149 9.62 13.83 19.54
CA LEU A 149 8.52 14.58 18.95
C LEU A 149 7.37 14.79 19.95
N LYS A 150 7.00 13.74 20.69
CA LYS A 150 5.98 13.85 21.75
C LYS A 150 6.41 14.86 22.83
N ALA A 151 7.68 14.85 23.23
CA ALA A 151 8.20 15.79 24.23
C ALA A 151 8.19 17.25 23.74
N GLU A 152 8.27 17.49 22.43
CA GLU A 152 8.16 18.79 21.78
C GLU A 152 6.69 19.22 21.52
N GLY A 153 5.72 18.36 21.84
CA GLY A 153 4.30 18.65 21.70
C GLY A 153 3.66 18.22 20.37
N TYR A 154 4.36 17.44 19.54
CA TYR A 154 3.79 16.82 18.37
C TYR A 154 3.02 15.55 18.72
N HIS A 155 2.19 15.09 17.78
CA HIS A 155 1.29 13.94 17.95
C HIS A 155 1.63 12.80 16.96
N PRO A 156 2.85 12.22 17.01
CA PRO A 156 3.23 11.14 16.12
C PRO A 156 2.43 9.87 16.42
N PHE A 157 2.34 8.98 15.43
CA PHE A 157 1.81 7.63 15.62
C PHE A 157 2.54 6.90 16.77
N ASP A 158 1.78 6.13 17.55
CA ASP A 158 2.33 5.37 18.68
C ASP A 158 3.03 4.09 18.24
N LEU A 159 4.21 4.27 17.62
CA LEU A 159 5.02 3.19 17.06
C LEU A 159 5.34 2.08 18.07
N LYS A 160 5.44 2.41 19.35
CA LYS A 160 5.76 1.44 20.41
C LYS A 160 4.66 0.38 20.58
N ASN A 161 3.42 0.73 20.30
CA ASN A 161 2.25 -0.12 20.44
C ASN A 161 1.68 -0.53 19.06
N GLU A 162 2.50 -0.49 18.01
CA GLU A 162 2.13 -0.96 16.68
C GLU A 162 1.63 -2.41 16.74
N ILE A 163 0.46 -2.68 16.15
CA ILE A 163 -0.13 -4.02 16.06
C ILE A 163 0.55 -4.80 14.92
N GLY A 164 0.88 -4.08 13.84
CA GLY A 164 1.52 -4.65 12.67
C GLY A 164 0.55 -5.37 11.73
N ASN A 165 1.05 -6.39 11.04
CA ASN A 165 0.25 -7.14 10.08
C ASN A 165 -0.93 -7.85 10.74
N ARG A 166 -2.01 -8.03 9.98
CA ARG A 166 -3.18 -8.75 10.48
C ARG A 166 -2.79 -10.16 10.92
N PRO A 167 -3.13 -10.56 12.17
CA PRO A 167 -2.79 -11.90 12.67
C PRO A 167 -3.32 -12.99 11.73
N GLY A 168 -2.46 -13.94 11.39
CA GLY A 168 -2.79 -15.05 10.49
C GLY A 168 -2.66 -14.74 9.00
N ALA A 169 -2.53 -13.47 8.58
CA ALA A 169 -2.38 -13.12 7.16
C ALA A 169 -1.04 -13.56 6.55
N ASP A 170 -0.02 -13.77 7.39
CA ASP A 170 1.32 -14.17 6.95
C ASP A 170 1.53 -15.68 6.89
N GLN A 171 0.54 -16.48 7.31
CA GLN A 171 0.65 -17.93 7.40
C GLN A 171 -0.53 -18.60 6.70
N PRO A 172 -0.30 -19.56 5.78
CA PRO A 172 -1.39 -20.31 5.19
C PRO A 172 -2.15 -21.12 6.24
N ILE A 173 -3.48 -21.02 6.20
CA ILE A 173 -4.37 -21.79 7.06
C ILE A 173 -4.68 -23.15 6.40
N GLN A 174 -4.53 -24.22 7.16
CA GLN A 174 -4.92 -25.55 6.72
C GLN A 174 -6.38 -25.82 7.09
N HIS A 175 -7.18 -26.13 6.09
CA HIS A 175 -8.58 -26.52 6.25
C HIS A 175 -9.02 -27.53 5.18
N LEU A 176 -10.14 -28.20 5.38
CA LEU A 176 -10.59 -29.30 4.51
C LEU A 176 -10.87 -28.86 3.05
N ALA A 177 -11.18 -27.58 2.85
CA ALA A 177 -11.49 -27.03 1.54
C ALA A 177 -10.28 -26.52 0.76
N VAL A 178 -9.04 -26.56 1.30
CA VAL A 178 -7.85 -26.08 0.59
C VAL A 178 -7.71 -26.79 -0.77
N GLY A 179 -7.64 -25.99 -1.83
CA GLY A 179 -7.46 -26.48 -3.20
C GLY A 179 -8.67 -27.15 -3.82
N LYS A 180 -9.83 -27.10 -3.17
CA LYS A 180 -11.08 -27.67 -3.71
C LYS A 180 -11.66 -26.78 -4.80
N LYS A 181 -12.49 -27.36 -5.65
CA LYS A 181 -13.16 -26.64 -6.72
C LYS A 181 -14.25 -25.71 -6.16
N VAL A 182 -14.18 -24.46 -6.57
CA VAL A 182 -15.17 -23.42 -6.25
C VAL A 182 -16.00 -23.11 -7.49
N THR A 183 -17.30 -22.96 -7.32
CA THR A 183 -18.21 -22.47 -8.35
C THR A 183 -19.13 -21.41 -7.77
N TYR A 184 -19.44 -20.39 -8.59
CA TYR A 184 -20.31 -19.29 -8.22
C TYR A 184 -21.66 -19.44 -8.88
N GLY A 185 -22.71 -19.13 -8.14
CA GLY A 185 -24.07 -19.10 -8.67
C GLY A 185 -24.25 -18.04 -9.76
N PRO A 186 -25.35 -18.08 -10.51
CA PRO A 186 -25.65 -17.07 -11.52
C PRO A 186 -25.64 -15.66 -10.91
N ASP A 187 -24.92 -14.74 -11.54
CA ASP A 187 -24.74 -13.34 -11.12
C ASP A 187 -24.18 -13.15 -9.69
N ALA A 188 -23.54 -14.19 -9.16
CA ALA A 188 -22.98 -14.19 -7.80
C ALA A 188 -21.45 -14.25 -7.76
N ALA A 189 -20.76 -14.18 -8.90
CA ALA A 189 -19.31 -14.17 -8.96
C ALA A 189 -18.73 -12.81 -8.48
N TYR A 190 -17.49 -12.83 -8.04
CA TYR A 190 -16.74 -11.64 -7.67
C TYR A 190 -16.55 -10.68 -8.86
N TYR A 191 -16.27 -9.42 -8.56
CA TYR A 191 -15.92 -8.42 -9.57
C TYR A 191 -14.50 -8.70 -10.12
N PRO A 192 -14.28 -8.72 -11.45
CA PRO A 192 -12.99 -9.10 -12.05
C PRO A 192 -11.78 -8.31 -11.54
N GLY A 193 -11.97 -7.03 -11.23
CA GLY A 193 -10.92 -6.17 -10.66
C GLY A 193 -10.52 -6.51 -9.21
N TYR A 194 -11.34 -7.33 -8.52
CA TYR A 194 -11.10 -7.78 -7.14
C TYR A 194 -11.22 -9.30 -7.06
N SER A 195 -10.37 -9.99 -7.81
CA SER A 195 -10.44 -11.45 -7.96
C SER A 195 -9.62 -12.22 -6.93
N ALA A 196 -8.72 -11.57 -6.20
CA ALA A 196 -7.77 -12.21 -5.27
C ALA A 196 -6.98 -13.39 -5.89
N GLY A 197 -6.75 -13.36 -7.20
CA GLY A 197 -6.06 -14.46 -7.89
C GLY A 197 -6.99 -15.46 -8.58
N GLY A 198 -8.32 -15.31 -8.48
CA GLY A 198 -9.30 -16.10 -9.22
C GLY A 198 -10.21 -16.99 -8.37
N ASP A 199 -10.83 -17.96 -9.00
CA ASP A 199 -11.89 -18.78 -8.39
C ASP A 199 -11.44 -19.54 -7.13
N SER A 200 -10.18 -19.95 -7.06
CA SER A 200 -9.62 -20.71 -5.94
C SER A 200 -9.31 -19.86 -4.70
N ALA A 201 -9.38 -18.53 -4.79
CA ALA A 201 -8.96 -17.67 -3.69
C ALA A 201 -9.74 -17.86 -2.39
N LEU A 202 -11.01 -18.29 -2.45
CA LEU A 202 -11.80 -18.60 -1.24
C LEU A 202 -11.33 -19.87 -0.51
N VAL A 203 -10.48 -20.68 -1.14
CA VAL A 203 -10.04 -21.99 -0.63
C VAL A 203 -8.54 -22.21 -0.79
N ASP A 204 -7.77 -21.14 -0.93
CA ASP A 204 -6.30 -21.23 -1.06
C ASP A 204 -5.56 -21.27 0.28
N GLY A 205 -6.28 -21.07 1.38
CA GLY A 205 -5.73 -21.01 2.72
C GLY A 205 -5.12 -19.68 3.09
N VAL A 206 -5.26 -18.66 2.24
CA VAL A 206 -4.70 -17.33 2.49
C VAL A 206 -5.77 -16.41 3.09
N ILE A 207 -5.45 -15.79 4.21
CA ILE A 207 -6.28 -14.72 4.80
C ILE A 207 -5.81 -13.38 4.24
N GLY A 208 -6.75 -12.51 3.90
CA GLY A 208 -6.45 -11.15 3.52
C GLY A 208 -5.93 -10.30 4.70
N GLY A 209 -5.14 -9.30 4.41
CA GLY A 209 -4.63 -8.32 5.37
C GLY A 209 -5.70 -7.34 5.86
N TRP A 210 -5.27 -6.21 6.40
CA TRP A 210 -6.16 -5.19 6.95
C TRP A 210 -7.02 -4.48 5.91
N THR A 211 -6.61 -4.47 4.64
CA THR A 211 -7.32 -3.79 3.56
C THR A 211 -7.32 -4.61 2.28
N TYR A 212 -8.27 -4.37 1.40
CA TYR A 212 -8.37 -5.08 0.11
C TYR A 212 -7.23 -4.75 -0.88
N GLY A 213 -6.43 -3.73 -0.60
CA GLY A 213 -5.29 -3.33 -1.43
C GLY A 213 -4.18 -4.37 -1.51
N ASP A 214 -4.14 -5.34 -0.61
CA ASP A 214 -3.20 -6.47 -0.63
C ASP A 214 -3.52 -7.51 -1.72
N LYS A 215 -4.65 -7.37 -2.41
CA LYS A 215 -5.14 -8.25 -3.48
C LYS A 215 -5.46 -9.69 -3.03
N ARG A 216 -5.73 -9.89 -1.74
CA ARG A 216 -6.10 -11.19 -1.14
C ARG A 216 -7.59 -11.31 -0.85
N TRP A 217 -8.38 -10.28 -1.14
CA TRP A 217 -9.81 -10.23 -0.91
C TRP A 217 -10.58 -10.30 -2.21
N GLN A 218 -11.56 -11.19 -2.30
CA GLN A 218 -12.53 -11.15 -3.40
C GLN A 218 -13.62 -10.13 -3.13
N GLY A 219 -13.85 -9.22 -4.07
CA GLY A 219 -14.87 -8.19 -3.96
C GLY A 219 -16.16 -8.56 -4.70
N PHE A 220 -17.28 -8.55 -3.98
CA PHE A 220 -18.62 -8.83 -4.52
C PHE A 220 -19.41 -7.52 -4.64
N ILE A 221 -19.01 -6.65 -5.55
CA ILE A 221 -19.57 -5.31 -5.74
C ILE A 221 -20.93 -5.42 -6.44
N ASP A 222 -21.92 -4.65 -5.98
CA ASP A 222 -23.29 -4.58 -6.52
C ASP A 222 -24.02 -5.92 -6.58
N LYS A 223 -23.61 -6.90 -5.78
CA LYS A 223 -24.24 -8.20 -5.73
C LYS A 223 -25.32 -8.25 -4.63
N LYS A 224 -26.49 -8.77 -4.98
CA LYS A 224 -27.58 -8.99 -4.01
C LYS A 224 -27.29 -10.09 -3.01
N ARG A 225 -26.40 -11.01 -3.37
CA ARG A 225 -26.01 -12.15 -2.56
C ARG A 225 -24.67 -12.69 -3.00
N MET A 226 -23.97 -13.34 -2.09
CA MET A 226 -22.86 -14.24 -2.36
C MET A 226 -23.42 -15.66 -2.42
N ASP A 227 -23.16 -16.39 -3.51
CA ASP A 227 -23.63 -17.75 -3.72
C ASP A 227 -22.45 -18.56 -4.24
N VAL A 228 -21.87 -19.38 -3.35
CA VAL A 228 -20.63 -20.10 -3.59
C VAL A 228 -20.83 -21.57 -3.23
N THR A 229 -20.44 -22.46 -4.12
CA THR A 229 -20.39 -23.90 -3.89
C THR A 229 -18.94 -24.37 -3.88
N ILE A 230 -18.55 -25.08 -2.83
CA ILE A 230 -17.24 -25.73 -2.70
C ILE A 230 -17.47 -27.24 -2.82
N ASP A 231 -16.89 -27.87 -3.86
CA ASP A 231 -17.00 -29.29 -4.07
C ASP A 231 -15.96 -30.06 -3.26
N MET A 232 -16.40 -30.77 -2.24
CA MET A 232 -15.50 -31.56 -1.40
C MET A 232 -15.07 -32.88 -2.07
N GLU A 233 -15.56 -33.20 -3.31
CA GLU A 233 -15.22 -34.37 -4.13
C GLU A 233 -15.64 -35.72 -3.53
N LYS A 234 -15.94 -35.79 -2.26
CA LYS A 234 -16.40 -36.95 -1.51
C LYS A 234 -17.18 -36.55 -0.29
N GLU A 235 -17.95 -37.47 0.24
CA GLU A 235 -18.58 -37.30 1.55
C GLU A 235 -17.53 -37.03 2.61
N THR A 236 -17.67 -35.90 3.29
CA THR A 236 -16.67 -35.39 4.25
C THR A 236 -17.38 -34.89 5.49
N GLU A 237 -16.92 -35.34 6.65
CA GLU A 237 -17.44 -34.86 7.93
C GLU A 237 -16.94 -33.42 8.16
N ILE A 238 -17.86 -32.48 8.37
CA ILE A 238 -17.57 -31.06 8.58
C ILE A 238 -18.10 -30.66 9.97
N HIS A 239 -17.22 -30.21 10.84
CA HIS A 239 -17.56 -29.76 12.18
C HIS A 239 -17.84 -28.27 12.27
N SER A 240 -17.23 -27.48 11.40
CA SER A 240 -17.41 -26.02 11.36
C SER A 240 -17.22 -25.48 9.95
N VAL A 241 -17.90 -24.39 9.67
CA VAL A 241 -17.71 -23.59 8.46
C VAL A 241 -17.42 -22.15 8.91
N GLY A 242 -16.36 -21.56 8.40
CA GLY A 242 -16.00 -20.17 8.63
C GLY A 242 -15.80 -19.45 7.31
N ALA A 243 -16.10 -18.17 7.31
CA ALA A 243 -15.76 -17.25 6.24
C ALA A 243 -15.28 -15.94 6.83
N ASP A 244 -14.32 -15.35 6.19
CA ASP A 244 -13.76 -14.06 6.59
C ASP A 244 -14.37 -12.97 5.71
N PHE A 245 -14.84 -11.89 6.34
CA PHE A 245 -15.48 -10.78 5.66
C PHE A 245 -14.79 -9.48 6.03
N MET A 246 -14.52 -8.66 5.02
CA MET A 246 -14.08 -7.29 5.23
C MET A 246 -15.24 -6.34 4.96
N GLN A 247 -15.53 -5.51 5.93
CA GLN A 247 -16.42 -4.36 5.74
C GLN A 247 -15.58 -3.17 5.30
N VAL A 248 -15.92 -2.59 4.17
CA VAL A 248 -15.34 -1.32 3.72
C VAL A 248 -16.45 -0.28 3.87
N CYS A 249 -16.25 0.63 4.81
CA CYS A 249 -17.12 1.80 4.95
C CYS A 249 -16.61 2.84 3.94
N GLY A 250 -17.45 3.18 2.97
CA GLY A 250 -17.21 4.32 2.10
C GLY A 250 -17.90 5.56 2.68
N PRO A 251 -17.59 6.75 2.19
CA PRO A 251 -18.39 7.93 2.51
C PRO A 251 -19.83 7.66 2.07
N GLU A 252 -20.79 7.94 2.97
CA GLU A 252 -22.20 7.93 2.65
C GLU A 252 -22.56 9.04 1.66
#